data_c2d7699b4e5b339f33c3a28cc1aaec1a
#
_entry.id   c2d7699b4e5b339f33c3a28cc1aaec1a
#
_cell.length_a   1.000
_cell.length_b   1.000
_cell.length_c   1.000
_cell.angle_alpha   90.00
_cell.angle_beta   90.00
_cell.angle_gamma   90.00
#
_symmetry.space_group_name_H-M   'P 1'
#
loop_
_entity.id
_entity.type
_entity.pdbx_description
1 polymer ?
#
loop_
_entity_poly.entity_id
_entity_poly.type
_entity_poly.pdbx_seq_one_letter_code
_entity_poly.pdbx_strand_id
1 'polypeptide(L)'
;MIDQRILPAAFEYASYDSAASVAEGIRSMVVRGAPAIGVAAAYGVALEALRLSMLLPPARGKAGMGVKVLVNNVSPPSLALPLHGGGNSLAEFKSGMEAGFAVLSQSRPTAVNLFWALQRMRKVWESIATQSPSQIAVRLLDEAHEILAEDIRINRAMGAYGAELLKDGARVLTHCNAGALATAGWGTALGVFRSAVEAGKKISVIADETRPFLQGARLTAWEMVQEKIPVTLITDSMAGYMMAHGEVDAVVVGTDRVAANGDVANKIGTYMVAVLARRHDIPFYVACPLSTIDMNIASGEDIPIEERSVDEVKGFRDTHWAAEGVKIRNPAFDVTPAELVTGLITERGVILQPDAEKLRRLFE
;
A
#
# COMPACT_ATOMS: atom_id res chain seq x y z
N MET A 1 -2.99 -1.70 -13.23
CA MET A 1 -3.22 -2.05 -11.81
C MET A 1 -4.29 -3.12 -11.71
N ILE A 2 -4.22 -4.04 -10.75
CA ILE A 2 -5.33 -4.97 -10.46
C ILE A 2 -6.50 -4.16 -9.91
N ASP A 3 -7.70 -4.35 -10.44
CA ASP A 3 -8.90 -3.69 -9.88
C ASP A 3 -9.36 -4.43 -8.61
N GLN A 4 -8.94 -3.90 -7.46
CA GLN A 4 -9.24 -4.52 -6.16
C GLN A 4 -10.71 -4.36 -5.73
N ARG A 5 -11.49 -3.53 -6.43
CA ARG A 5 -12.93 -3.30 -6.11
C ARG A 5 -13.78 -4.50 -6.46
N ILE A 6 -13.39 -5.22 -7.52
CA ILE A 6 -14.15 -6.37 -8.03
C ILE A 6 -13.68 -7.72 -7.48
N LEU A 7 -12.52 -7.77 -6.78
CA LEU A 7 -12.08 -8.95 -6.07
C LEU A 7 -13.06 -9.31 -4.93
N PRO A 8 -13.26 -10.60 -4.63
CA PRO A 8 -12.73 -11.79 -5.30
C PRO A 8 -13.56 -12.27 -6.50
N ALA A 9 -14.67 -11.58 -6.83
CA ALA A 9 -15.62 -12.03 -7.83
C ALA A 9 -15.03 -12.07 -9.26
N ALA A 10 -14.14 -11.12 -9.57
CA ALA A 10 -13.41 -11.08 -10.83
C ALA A 10 -11.97 -10.61 -10.60
N PHE A 11 -11.05 -11.07 -11.46
CA PHE A 11 -9.66 -10.66 -11.46
C PHE A 11 -9.35 -10.00 -12.80
N GLU A 12 -9.24 -8.65 -12.79
CA GLU A 12 -9.04 -7.84 -13.98
C GLU A 12 -7.99 -6.77 -13.75
N TYR A 13 -7.32 -6.37 -14.83
CA TYR A 13 -6.38 -5.26 -14.83
C TYR A 13 -7.03 -4.01 -15.40
N ALA A 14 -6.97 -2.90 -14.65
CA ALA A 14 -7.25 -1.56 -15.16
C ALA A 14 -5.97 -0.93 -15.71
N SER A 15 -6.02 -0.41 -16.95
CA SER A 15 -4.92 0.28 -17.62
C SER A 15 -5.05 1.79 -17.50
N TYR A 16 -3.93 2.49 -17.40
CA TYR A 16 -3.86 3.94 -17.20
C TYR A 16 -2.78 4.54 -18.11
N ASP A 17 -2.98 5.76 -18.58
CA ASP A 17 -2.14 6.45 -19.56
C ASP A 17 -1.68 7.84 -19.13
N SER A 18 -2.12 8.32 -17.98
CA SER A 18 -1.86 9.69 -17.50
C SER A 18 -1.86 9.77 -15.98
N ALA A 19 -1.29 10.84 -15.43
CA ALA A 19 -1.38 11.13 -14.00
C ALA A 19 -2.81 11.26 -13.52
N ALA A 20 -3.68 11.88 -14.32
CA ALA A 20 -5.09 12.07 -13.97
C ALA A 20 -5.85 10.75 -13.86
N SER A 21 -5.66 9.83 -14.81
CA SER A 21 -6.30 8.51 -14.78
C SER A 21 -5.77 7.65 -13.62
N VAL A 22 -4.46 7.71 -13.31
CA VAL A 22 -3.89 7.04 -12.12
C VAL A 22 -4.45 7.64 -10.83
N ALA A 23 -4.55 8.97 -10.71
CA ALA A 23 -5.14 9.64 -9.56
C ALA A 23 -6.59 9.20 -9.33
N GLU A 24 -7.37 9.02 -10.40
CA GLU A 24 -8.73 8.49 -10.30
C GLU A 24 -8.74 7.03 -9.83
N GLY A 25 -7.83 6.20 -10.34
CA GLY A 25 -7.66 4.82 -9.87
C GLY A 25 -7.32 4.71 -8.38
N ILE A 26 -6.52 5.64 -7.86
CA ILE A 26 -6.19 5.74 -6.43
C ILE A 26 -7.42 6.22 -5.64
N ARG A 27 -8.10 7.27 -6.10
CA ARG A 27 -9.27 7.86 -5.44
C ARG A 27 -10.43 6.88 -5.36
N SER A 28 -10.71 6.18 -6.44
CA SER A 28 -11.79 5.18 -6.52
C SER A 28 -11.42 3.81 -5.93
N MET A 29 -10.22 3.70 -5.32
CA MET A 29 -9.71 2.47 -4.68
C MET A 29 -9.55 1.27 -5.61
N VAL A 30 -9.29 1.48 -6.91
CA VAL A 30 -8.79 0.43 -7.80
C VAL A 30 -7.48 -0.14 -7.24
N VAL A 31 -6.63 0.74 -6.72
CA VAL A 31 -5.46 0.42 -5.89
C VAL A 31 -5.60 1.08 -4.52
N ARG A 32 -5.22 0.36 -3.46
CA ARG A 32 -5.22 0.83 -2.08
C ARG A 32 -4.05 0.19 -1.31
N GLY A 33 -3.79 0.66 -0.08
CA GLY A 33 -2.60 0.29 0.71
C GLY A 33 -1.48 1.32 0.51
N ALA A 34 -0.85 1.73 1.61
CA ALA A 34 0.07 2.85 1.59
C ALA A 34 1.22 2.68 0.57
N PRO A 35 1.98 1.55 0.54
CA PRO A 35 3.06 1.38 -0.43
C PRO A 35 2.55 1.30 -1.88
N ALA A 36 1.46 0.54 -2.14
CA ALA A 36 0.93 0.38 -3.50
C ALA A 36 0.47 1.71 -4.11
N ILE A 37 -0.11 2.60 -3.28
CA ILE A 37 -0.49 3.96 -3.71
C ILE A 37 0.75 4.78 -4.08
N GLY A 38 1.82 4.68 -3.31
CA GLY A 38 3.09 5.35 -3.61
C GLY A 38 3.69 4.89 -4.93
N VAL A 39 3.76 3.58 -5.16
CA VAL A 39 4.22 2.99 -6.42
C VAL A 39 3.33 3.42 -7.59
N ALA A 40 2.00 3.36 -7.42
CA ALA A 40 1.06 3.80 -8.46
C ALA A 40 1.26 5.28 -8.82
N ALA A 41 1.47 6.15 -7.83
CA ALA A 41 1.73 7.56 -8.05
C ALA A 41 3.06 7.81 -8.78
N ALA A 42 4.12 7.08 -8.46
CA ALA A 42 5.39 7.16 -9.17
C ALA A 42 5.23 6.82 -10.66
N TYR A 43 4.52 5.72 -10.97
CA TYR A 43 4.17 5.42 -12.35
C TYR A 43 3.26 6.47 -12.98
N GLY A 44 2.33 7.08 -12.22
CA GLY A 44 1.50 8.18 -12.70
C GLY A 44 2.33 9.38 -13.17
N VAL A 45 3.37 9.76 -12.43
CA VAL A 45 4.33 10.81 -12.83
C VAL A 45 5.08 10.41 -14.10
N ALA A 46 5.59 9.17 -14.18
CA ALA A 46 6.31 8.69 -15.36
C ALA A 46 5.41 8.63 -16.61
N LEU A 47 4.16 8.17 -16.47
CA LEU A 47 3.18 8.15 -17.57
C LEU A 47 2.86 9.56 -18.07
N GLU A 48 2.73 10.53 -17.17
CA GLU A 48 2.50 11.93 -17.56
C GLU A 48 3.69 12.49 -18.34
N ALA A 49 4.92 12.23 -17.88
CA ALA A 49 6.12 12.64 -18.60
C ALA A 49 6.21 11.99 -20.01
N LEU A 50 5.89 10.69 -20.11
CA LEU A 50 5.83 9.99 -21.40
C LEU A 50 4.77 10.61 -22.31
N ARG A 51 3.55 10.81 -21.83
CA ARG A 51 2.44 11.42 -22.57
C ARG A 51 2.81 12.79 -23.11
N LEU A 52 3.36 13.66 -22.26
CA LEU A 52 3.77 15.00 -22.63
C LEU A 52 4.96 15.01 -23.59
N SER A 53 5.93 14.09 -23.46
CA SER A 53 7.06 13.98 -24.35
C SER A 53 6.69 13.52 -25.76
N MET A 54 5.63 12.73 -25.93
CA MET A 54 5.11 12.27 -27.22
C MET A 54 4.32 13.37 -27.97
N LEU A 55 3.77 14.34 -27.23
CA LEU A 55 3.05 15.50 -27.80
C LEU A 55 4.01 16.58 -28.35
N LEU A 56 5.31 16.51 -28.03
CA LEU A 56 6.31 17.43 -28.52
C LEU A 56 6.88 16.95 -29.86
N PRO A 57 7.11 17.85 -30.86
CA PRO A 57 7.82 17.47 -32.06
C PRO A 57 9.24 17.01 -31.70
N PRO A 58 9.79 15.98 -32.40
CA PRO A 58 11.17 15.56 -32.17
C PRO A 58 12.12 16.74 -32.37
N ALA A 59 13.02 16.97 -31.42
CA ALA A 59 14.09 17.95 -31.58
C ALA A 59 14.79 17.66 -32.90
N ARG A 60 15.00 18.70 -33.75
CA ARG A 60 15.70 18.55 -35.02
C ARG A 60 17.12 18.04 -34.77
N GLY A 61 17.32 16.72 -34.91
CA GLY A 61 18.63 16.08 -34.78
C GLY A 61 18.56 14.62 -34.39
N LYS A 62 18.58 13.74 -35.39
CA LYS A 62 18.83 12.30 -35.42
C LYS A 62 17.69 11.36 -34.98
N ALA A 63 17.36 10.54 -35.96
CA ALA A 63 16.37 9.46 -35.92
C ALA A 63 16.66 8.38 -34.88
N GLY A 64 15.60 7.91 -34.25
CA GLY A 64 15.36 6.49 -34.06
C GLY A 64 16.11 5.79 -32.94
N MET A 65 15.57 5.81 -31.73
CA MET A 65 15.61 4.62 -30.86
C MET A 65 14.22 4.35 -30.34
N GLY A 66 13.57 3.34 -30.92
CA GLY A 66 12.32 2.78 -30.37
C GLY A 66 12.63 2.10 -29.04
N VAL A 67 12.10 2.63 -27.96
CA VAL A 67 12.16 1.98 -26.64
C VAL A 67 11.18 0.80 -26.66
N LYS A 68 11.71 -0.43 -26.76
CA LYS A 68 10.94 -1.64 -26.48
C LYS A 68 10.83 -1.77 -24.96
N VAL A 69 9.65 -1.48 -24.42
CA VAL A 69 9.32 -1.83 -23.05
C VAL A 69 9.10 -3.34 -23.00
N LEU A 70 10.07 -4.08 -22.50
CA LEU A 70 9.94 -5.51 -22.21
C LEU A 70 9.18 -5.68 -20.90
N VAL A 71 7.87 -5.81 -20.99
CA VAL A 71 7.05 -6.41 -19.94
C VAL A 71 6.91 -7.89 -20.31
N ASN A 72 7.33 -8.77 -19.43
CA ASN A 72 7.28 -10.21 -19.66
C ASN A 72 5.86 -10.65 -20.07
N ASN A 73 5.75 -11.15 -21.31
CA ASN A 73 4.66 -11.96 -21.88
C ASN A 73 3.22 -11.38 -21.93
N VAL A 74 3.05 -10.07 -22.08
CA VAL A 74 1.80 -9.54 -22.63
C VAL A 74 2.16 -8.61 -23.79
N SER A 75 1.78 -8.99 -25.01
CA SER A 75 1.92 -8.10 -26.17
C SER A 75 1.11 -6.83 -25.93
N PRO A 76 1.71 -5.62 -25.96
CA PRO A 76 0.94 -4.39 -25.86
C PRO A 76 0.08 -4.24 -27.11
N PRO A 77 -1.18 -3.75 -26.99
CA PRO A 77 -1.93 -3.32 -28.15
C PRO A 77 -1.15 -2.22 -28.87
N SER A 78 -1.05 -2.32 -30.19
CA SER A 78 -0.36 -1.31 -31.00
C SER A 78 -1.10 0.03 -30.90
N LEU A 79 -0.54 0.96 -30.17
CA LEU A 79 -1.00 2.34 -30.07
C LEU A 79 -0.57 3.08 -31.36
N ALA A 80 -1.39 3.00 -32.40
CA ALA A 80 -1.38 3.96 -33.47
C ALA A 80 -2.18 5.18 -33.01
N LEU A 81 -1.49 6.19 -32.44
CA LEU A 81 -2.08 7.48 -32.14
C LEU A 81 -1.99 8.40 -33.37
N PRO A 82 -3.04 9.17 -33.69
CA PRO A 82 -3.01 10.12 -34.78
C PRO A 82 -2.06 11.29 -34.43
N LEU A 83 -1.11 11.54 -35.33
CA LEU A 83 -0.23 12.69 -35.31
C LEU A 83 -1.04 13.96 -35.60
N HIS A 84 -1.47 14.66 -34.56
CA HIS A 84 -1.89 16.06 -34.72
C HIS A 84 -0.75 16.95 -34.28
N GLY A 85 -0.16 17.64 -35.23
CA GLY A 85 0.90 18.59 -35.01
C GLY A 85 0.43 19.87 -34.33
N GLY A 86 0.78 19.99 -33.05
CA GLY A 86 0.78 21.24 -32.30
C GLY A 86 1.98 21.20 -31.38
N GLY A 87 3.03 22.01 -31.70
CA GLY A 87 4.28 21.95 -30.96
C GLY A 87 4.13 22.52 -29.55
N ASN A 88 4.02 21.67 -28.58
CA ASN A 88 4.12 22.08 -27.17
C ASN A 88 5.56 22.53 -26.87
N SER A 89 5.71 23.66 -26.18
CA SER A 89 7.01 24.18 -25.76
C SER A 89 7.52 23.42 -24.52
N LEU A 90 8.83 23.52 -24.22
CA LEU A 90 9.38 23.01 -22.95
C LEU A 90 8.64 23.60 -21.72
N ALA A 91 8.10 24.80 -21.83
CA ALA A 91 7.30 25.45 -20.82
C ALA A 91 5.96 24.70 -20.58
N GLU A 92 5.29 24.28 -21.66
CA GLU A 92 4.06 23.49 -21.58
C GLU A 92 4.31 22.09 -21.01
N PHE A 93 5.45 21.45 -21.35
CA PHE A 93 5.87 20.19 -20.70
C PHE A 93 6.01 20.38 -19.19
N LYS A 94 6.74 21.42 -18.75
CA LYS A 94 6.92 21.72 -17.32
C LYS A 94 5.60 22.00 -16.63
N SER A 95 4.72 22.80 -17.23
CA SER A 95 3.38 23.10 -16.70
C SER A 95 2.53 21.84 -16.57
N GLY A 96 2.56 20.95 -17.57
CA GLY A 96 1.85 19.67 -17.53
C GLY A 96 2.38 18.73 -16.45
N MET A 97 3.68 18.67 -16.24
CA MET A 97 4.28 17.91 -15.15
C MET A 97 3.82 18.41 -13.77
N GLU A 98 3.80 19.73 -13.55
CA GLU A 98 3.30 20.32 -12.29
C GLU A 98 1.82 19.98 -12.06
N ALA A 99 0.99 20.07 -13.11
CA ALA A 99 -0.41 19.65 -13.03
C ALA A 99 -0.54 18.15 -12.69
N GLY A 100 0.33 17.30 -13.26
CA GLY A 100 0.39 15.86 -12.95
C GLY A 100 0.73 15.60 -11.48
N PHE A 101 1.73 16.26 -10.93
CA PHE A 101 2.04 16.18 -9.50
C PHE A 101 0.88 16.66 -8.62
N ALA A 102 0.24 17.76 -8.99
CA ALA A 102 -0.88 18.34 -8.24
C ALA A 102 -2.09 17.39 -8.19
N VAL A 103 -2.48 16.80 -9.32
CA VAL A 103 -3.64 15.89 -9.36
C VAL A 103 -3.39 14.60 -8.59
N LEU A 104 -2.17 14.06 -8.65
CA LEU A 104 -1.79 12.86 -7.88
C LEU A 104 -1.79 13.15 -6.37
N SER A 105 -1.23 14.28 -5.92
CA SER A 105 -1.20 14.63 -4.49
C SER A 105 -2.59 14.79 -3.87
N GLN A 106 -3.58 15.19 -4.67
CA GLN A 106 -4.97 15.36 -4.25
C GLN A 106 -5.77 14.05 -4.25
N SER A 107 -5.20 12.94 -4.77
CA SER A 107 -5.94 11.68 -4.88
C SER A 107 -6.25 11.05 -3.51
N ARG A 108 -5.29 11.12 -2.54
CA ARG A 108 -5.47 10.69 -1.14
C ARG A 108 -4.60 11.53 -0.20
N PRO A 109 -5.12 12.65 0.31
CA PRO A 109 -4.32 13.63 1.08
C PRO A 109 -3.72 13.11 2.40
N THR A 110 -4.24 12.01 2.95
CA THR A 110 -3.76 11.41 4.21
C THR A 110 -2.71 10.31 4.02
N ALA A 111 -2.45 9.88 2.78
CA ALA A 111 -1.58 8.74 2.48
C ALA A 111 -0.08 9.15 2.47
N VAL A 112 0.67 8.83 3.53
CA VAL A 112 2.09 9.19 3.70
C VAL A 112 2.94 8.74 2.51
N ASN A 113 2.82 7.49 2.09
CA ASN A 113 3.62 6.92 1.01
C ASN A 113 3.34 7.56 -0.35
N LEU A 114 2.15 8.14 -0.56
CA LEU A 114 1.86 8.94 -1.76
C LEU A 114 2.81 10.13 -1.83
N PHE A 115 2.88 10.91 -0.74
CA PHE A 115 3.73 12.10 -0.69
C PHE A 115 5.21 11.76 -0.74
N TRP A 116 5.63 10.70 -0.06
CA TRP A 116 6.99 10.20 -0.12
C TRP A 116 7.41 9.89 -1.57
N ALA A 117 6.59 9.13 -2.30
CA ALA A 117 6.87 8.79 -3.69
C ALA A 117 6.89 10.03 -4.60
N LEU A 118 5.91 10.93 -4.45
CA LEU A 118 5.86 12.17 -5.22
C LEU A 118 7.07 13.07 -4.94
N GLN A 119 7.52 13.18 -3.70
CA GLN A 119 8.72 13.94 -3.34
C GLN A 119 9.99 13.34 -3.95
N ARG A 120 10.12 12.00 -3.94
CA ARG A 120 11.23 11.29 -4.56
C ARG A 120 11.24 11.50 -6.07
N MET A 121 10.11 11.34 -6.75
CA MET A 121 9.97 11.61 -8.18
C MET A 121 10.26 13.08 -8.51
N ARG A 122 9.84 14.03 -7.67
CA ARG A 122 10.09 15.45 -7.84
C ARG A 122 11.58 15.77 -7.75
N LYS A 123 12.30 15.24 -6.77
CA LYS A 123 13.76 15.41 -6.63
C LYS A 123 14.50 14.94 -7.90
N VAL A 124 14.11 13.78 -8.43
CA VAL A 124 14.69 13.29 -9.70
C VAL A 124 14.38 14.24 -10.82
N TRP A 125 13.12 14.65 -11.02
CA TRP A 125 12.73 15.57 -12.06
C TRP A 125 13.48 16.91 -12.01
N GLU A 126 13.57 17.51 -10.82
CA GLU A 126 14.30 18.79 -10.63
C GLU A 126 15.78 18.66 -10.98
N SER A 127 16.41 17.53 -10.67
CA SER A 127 17.84 17.28 -10.98
C SER A 127 18.13 17.15 -12.48
N ILE A 128 17.11 16.85 -13.31
CA ILE A 128 17.23 16.64 -14.75
C ILE A 128 16.38 17.61 -15.58
N ALA A 129 15.83 18.66 -14.98
CA ALA A 129 14.86 19.58 -15.60
C ALA A 129 15.39 20.36 -16.82
N THR A 130 16.69 20.31 -17.11
CA THR A 130 17.34 20.89 -18.29
C THR A 130 17.47 19.92 -19.46
N GLN A 131 17.18 18.63 -19.25
CA GLN A 131 17.25 17.61 -20.29
C GLN A 131 16.04 17.70 -21.23
N SER A 132 16.10 16.95 -22.34
CA SER A 132 14.96 16.87 -23.26
C SER A 132 13.79 16.12 -22.57
N PRO A 133 12.53 16.46 -22.94
CA PRO A 133 11.34 15.77 -22.40
C PRO A 133 11.40 14.25 -22.49
N SER A 134 11.94 13.70 -23.58
CA SER A 134 12.09 12.26 -23.76
C SER A 134 13.11 11.65 -22.77
N GLN A 135 14.22 12.34 -22.50
CA GLN A 135 15.19 11.89 -21.50
C GLN A 135 14.61 11.96 -20.09
N ILE A 136 13.87 13.03 -19.78
CA ILE A 136 13.18 13.18 -18.50
C ILE A 136 12.18 12.03 -18.31
N ALA A 137 11.37 11.72 -19.32
CA ALA A 137 10.37 10.64 -19.25
C ALA A 137 11.00 9.27 -19.00
N VAL A 138 12.10 8.95 -19.71
CA VAL A 138 12.84 7.68 -19.49
C VAL A 138 13.37 7.62 -18.06
N ARG A 139 14.05 8.68 -17.60
CA ARG A 139 14.63 8.68 -16.25
C ARG A 139 13.59 8.60 -15.13
N LEU A 140 12.42 9.23 -15.29
CA LEU A 140 11.31 9.12 -14.35
C LEU A 140 10.69 7.73 -14.37
N LEU A 141 10.63 7.06 -15.51
CA LEU A 141 10.19 5.68 -15.61
C LEU A 141 11.16 4.73 -14.89
N ASP A 142 12.47 4.91 -15.09
CA ASP A 142 13.49 4.15 -14.38
C ASP A 142 13.36 4.31 -12.86
N GLU A 143 13.11 5.55 -12.39
CA GLU A 143 12.91 5.79 -10.96
C GLU A 143 11.63 5.12 -10.42
N ALA A 144 10.54 5.11 -11.18
CA ALA A 144 9.33 4.39 -10.80
C ALA A 144 9.57 2.88 -10.70
N HIS A 145 10.40 2.31 -11.60
CA HIS A 145 10.83 0.91 -11.50
C HIS A 145 11.71 0.65 -10.27
N GLU A 146 12.60 1.58 -9.92
CA GLU A 146 13.41 1.48 -8.71
C GLU A 146 12.56 1.52 -7.43
N ILE A 147 11.55 2.40 -7.36
CA ILE A 147 10.59 2.46 -6.25
C ILE A 147 9.86 1.13 -6.10
N LEU A 148 9.39 0.53 -7.20
CA LEU A 148 8.74 -0.77 -7.19
C LEU A 148 9.68 -1.88 -6.70
N ALA A 149 10.89 -1.95 -7.26
CA ALA A 149 11.88 -2.96 -6.92
C ALA A 149 12.35 -2.84 -5.46
N GLU A 150 12.53 -1.62 -4.98
CA GLU A 150 12.89 -1.32 -3.59
C GLU A 150 11.80 -1.77 -2.62
N ASP A 151 10.52 -1.49 -2.90
CA ASP A 151 9.41 -1.96 -2.07
C ASP A 151 9.39 -3.49 -1.95
N ILE A 152 9.60 -4.21 -3.05
CA ILE A 152 9.68 -5.67 -3.02
C ILE A 152 10.86 -6.15 -2.16
N ARG A 153 12.06 -5.53 -2.28
CA ARG A 153 13.23 -5.88 -1.46
C ARG A 153 12.98 -5.64 0.03
N ILE A 154 12.41 -4.49 0.37
CA ILE A 154 12.04 -4.10 1.73
C ILE A 154 11.06 -5.11 2.32
N ASN A 155 9.98 -5.42 1.61
CA ASN A 155 8.95 -6.33 2.09
C ASN A 155 9.47 -7.78 2.24
N ARG A 156 10.38 -8.23 1.38
CA ARG A 156 11.05 -9.54 1.53
C ARG A 156 11.96 -9.59 2.74
N ALA A 157 12.76 -8.55 2.99
CA ALA A 157 13.64 -8.47 4.17
C ALA A 157 12.80 -8.47 5.46
N MET A 158 11.77 -7.63 5.52
CA MET A 158 10.83 -7.57 6.63
C MET A 158 10.11 -8.90 6.85
N GLY A 159 9.67 -9.54 5.77
CA GLY A 159 9.04 -10.85 5.81
C GLY A 159 9.95 -11.92 6.41
N ALA A 160 11.24 -11.93 6.07
CA ALA A 160 12.22 -12.86 6.62
C ALA A 160 12.38 -12.69 8.14
N TYR A 161 12.57 -11.45 8.62
CA TYR A 161 12.64 -11.17 10.06
C TYR A 161 11.35 -11.55 10.80
N GLY A 162 10.19 -11.23 10.23
CA GLY A 162 8.91 -11.60 10.82
C GLY A 162 8.66 -13.09 10.85
N ALA A 163 9.10 -13.82 9.83
CA ALA A 163 8.98 -15.27 9.77
C ALA A 163 9.70 -15.98 10.92
N GLU A 164 10.82 -15.44 11.41
CA GLU A 164 11.57 -16.00 12.55
C GLU A 164 10.75 -15.97 13.85
N LEU A 165 9.85 -15.01 14.00
CA LEU A 165 8.99 -14.88 15.18
C LEU A 165 7.87 -15.93 15.24
N LEU A 166 7.52 -16.52 14.11
CA LEU A 166 6.45 -17.51 14.01
C LEU A 166 7.00 -18.93 14.21
N LYS A 167 6.34 -19.70 15.07
CA LYS A 167 6.64 -21.11 15.25
C LYS A 167 6.10 -21.94 14.09
N ASP A 168 6.68 -23.11 13.85
CA ASP A 168 6.06 -24.10 12.95
C ASP A 168 4.71 -24.55 13.53
N GLY A 169 3.69 -24.65 12.69
CA GLY A 169 2.32 -24.95 13.10
C GLY A 169 1.53 -23.75 13.64
N ALA A 170 2.09 -22.53 13.66
CA ALA A 170 1.41 -21.36 14.23
C ALA A 170 0.13 -20.99 13.48
N ARG A 171 -0.92 -20.64 14.26
CA ARG A 171 -2.17 -20.06 13.81
C ARG A 171 -2.10 -18.55 14.02
N VAL A 172 -2.00 -17.81 12.92
CA VAL A 172 -1.69 -16.38 12.97
C VAL A 172 -2.89 -15.56 12.55
N LEU A 173 -3.38 -14.71 13.44
CA LEU A 173 -4.47 -13.79 13.14
C LEU A 173 -3.94 -12.54 12.44
N THR A 174 -4.67 -12.06 11.46
CA THR A 174 -4.41 -10.79 10.79
C THR A 174 -5.68 -10.00 10.54
N HIS A 175 -5.54 -8.68 10.46
CA HIS A 175 -6.62 -7.73 10.25
C HIS A 175 -6.35 -6.85 9.03
N CYS A 176 -7.39 -6.53 8.27
CA CYS A 176 -7.32 -5.80 7.00
C CYS A 176 -6.60 -6.59 5.90
N ASN A 177 -5.96 -5.90 4.97
CA ASN A 177 -5.10 -6.49 3.96
C ASN A 177 -3.80 -5.70 3.85
N ALA A 178 -2.72 -6.31 4.28
CA ALA A 178 -1.36 -5.83 4.16
C ALA A 178 -0.51 -6.83 3.34
N GLY A 179 -1.09 -7.28 2.21
CA GLY A 179 -0.51 -8.24 1.29
C GLY A 179 0.10 -7.62 0.04
N ALA A 180 0.30 -8.45 -0.97
CA ALA A 180 0.83 -8.06 -2.28
C ALA A 180 -0.03 -6.99 -2.97
N LEU A 181 -1.36 -7.05 -2.77
CA LEU A 181 -2.31 -6.06 -3.27
C LEU A 181 -2.15 -4.68 -2.61
N ALA A 182 -1.54 -4.61 -1.43
CA ALA A 182 -1.30 -3.37 -0.69
C ALA A 182 0.10 -2.78 -0.88
N THR A 183 0.98 -3.48 -1.60
CA THR A 183 2.39 -3.15 -1.84
C THR A 183 2.73 -3.31 -3.33
N ALA A 184 4.02 -3.34 -3.66
CA ALA A 184 4.46 -3.63 -5.03
C ALA A 184 4.44 -5.13 -5.39
N GLY A 185 4.10 -6.04 -4.46
CA GLY A 185 3.99 -7.45 -4.82
C GLY A 185 4.27 -8.49 -3.75
N TRP A 186 4.90 -8.18 -2.62
CA TRP A 186 5.19 -9.18 -1.56
C TRP A 186 4.26 -9.07 -0.36
N GLY A 187 3.96 -7.85 0.05
CA GLY A 187 3.16 -7.55 1.24
C GLY A 187 4.00 -7.36 2.50
N THR A 188 3.45 -6.61 3.44
CA THR A 188 4.04 -6.41 4.78
C THR A 188 3.65 -7.58 5.70
N ALA A 189 2.49 -7.56 6.34
CA ALA A 189 2.04 -8.64 7.23
C ALA A 189 1.89 -9.98 6.49
N LEU A 190 1.25 -9.99 5.31
CA LEU A 190 1.13 -11.22 4.54
C LEU A 190 2.49 -11.65 3.94
N GLY A 191 3.43 -10.72 3.78
CA GLY A 191 4.82 -11.00 3.45
C GLY A 191 5.52 -11.84 4.50
N VAL A 192 5.22 -11.63 5.79
CA VAL A 192 5.70 -12.47 6.89
C VAL A 192 5.19 -13.91 6.73
N PHE A 193 3.91 -14.08 6.35
CA PHE A 193 3.33 -15.41 6.12
C PHE A 193 3.97 -16.13 4.93
N ARG A 194 4.16 -15.41 3.82
CA ARG A 194 4.87 -15.92 2.63
C ARG A 194 6.27 -16.38 2.98
N SER A 195 7.02 -15.54 3.70
CA SER A 195 8.39 -15.85 4.11
C SER A 195 8.44 -17.03 5.08
N ALA A 196 7.48 -17.17 5.98
CA ALA A 196 7.39 -18.33 6.86
C ALA A 196 7.15 -19.62 6.08
N VAL A 197 6.25 -19.60 5.09
CA VAL A 197 5.98 -20.75 4.21
C VAL A 197 7.19 -21.07 3.32
N GLU A 198 7.86 -20.05 2.73
CA GLU A 198 9.11 -20.24 1.98
C GLU A 198 10.22 -20.87 2.85
N ALA A 199 10.26 -20.55 4.15
CA ALA A 199 11.16 -21.15 5.13
C ALA A 199 10.74 -22.57 5.57
N GLY A 200 9.67 -23.13 4.98
CA GLY A 200 9.20 -24.49 5.25
C GLY A 200 8.28 -24.64 6.44
N LYS A 201 7.84 -23.53 7.08
CA LYS A 201 6.91 -23.57 8.22
C LYS A 201 5.47 -23.82 7.74
N LYS A 202 4.76 -24.66 8.48
CA LYS A 202 3.35 -24.99 8.24
C LYS A 202 2.46 -24.07 9.09
N ILE A 203 2.26 -22.85 8.66
CA ILE A 203 1.37 -21.92 9.35
C ILE A 203 -0.06 -21.99 8.80
N SER A 204 -1.04 -21.49 9.56
CA SER A 204 -2.38 -21.17 9.08
C SER A 204 -2.74 -19.75 9.46
N VAL A 205 -3.53 -19.10 8.61
CA VAL A 205 -3.93 -17.70 8.78
C VAL A 205 -5.39 -17.65 9.25
N ILE A 206 -5.67 -16.80 10.22
CA ILE A 206 -7.03 -16.42 10.61
C ILE A 206 -7.20 -14.97 10.17
N ALA A 207 -8.12 -14.73 9.25
CA ALA A 207 -8.34 -13.40 8.67
C ALA A 207 -9.66 -12.82 9.20
N ASP A 208 -9.58 -11.68 9.90
CA ASP A 208 -10.76 -10.87 10.17
C ASP A 208 -11.37 -10.37 8.87
N GLU A 209 -12.70 -10.35 8.75
CA GLU A 209 -13.38 -9.81 7.57
C GLU A 209 -13.06 -8.34 7.33
N THR A 210 -12.79 -7.59 8.38
CA THR A 210 -12.43 -6.17 8.40
C THR A 210 -13.56 -5.27 7.89
N ARG A 211 -14.59 -5.08 8.73
CA ARG A 211 -15.62 -4.08 8.46
C ARG A 211 -15.00 -2.66 8.47
N PRO A 212 -15.60 -1.66 7.74
CA PRO A 212 -16.80 -1.80 6.89
C PRO A 212 -16.50 -2.28 5.45
N PHE A 213 -15.24 -2.10 4.92
CA PHE A 213 -14.95 -2.31 3.50
C PHE A 213 -14.54 -3.75 3.14
N LEU A 214 -14.48 -4.64 4.14
CA LEU A 214 -14.25 -6.08 3.99
C LEU A 214 -12.91 -6.45 3.34
N GLN A 215 -11.82 -5.71 3.64
CA GLN A 215 -10.51 -5.98 3.05
C GLN A 215 -9.97 -7.37 3.43
N GLY A 216 -10.24 -7.83 4.64
CA GLY A 216 -9.84 -9.17 5.07
C GLY A 216 -10.58 -10.25 4.29
N ALA A 217 -11.91 -10.15 4.22
CA ALA A 217 -12.74 -11.11 3.49
C ALA A 217 -12.46 -11.13 1.99
N ARG A 218 -12.34 -9.95 1.39
CA ARG A 218 -12.25 -9.80 -0.07
C ARG A 218 -10.84 -9.97 -0.62
N LEU A 219 -9.84 -9.50 0.11
CA LEU A 219 -8.48 -9.40 -0.40
C LEU A 219 -7.53 -10.36 0.32
N THR A 220 -7.47 -10.33 1.66
CA THR A 220 -6.57 -11.21 2.42
C THR A 220 -6.89 -12.68 2.22
N ALA A 221 -8.14 -13.06 2.41
CA ALA A 221 -8.56 -14.44 2.18
C ALA A 221 -8.30 -14.89 0.74
N TRP A 222 -8.55 -14.00 -0.24
CA TRP A 222 -8.26 -14.27 -1.65
C TRP A 222 -6.76 -14.49 -1.90
N GLU A 223 -5.87 -13.62 -1.41
CA GLU A 223 -4.42 -13.79 -1.57
C GLU A 223 -3.94 -15.13 -0.99
N MET A 224 -4.38 -15.45 0.23
CA MET A 224 -3.96 -16.70 0.90
C MET A 224 -4.45 -17.95 0.14
N VAL A 225 -5.68 -17.93 -0.37
CA VAL A 225 -6.22 -19.02 -1.20
C VAL A 225 -5.44 -19.17 -2.50
N GLN A 226 -5.12 -18.06 -3.20
CA GLN A 226 -4.34 -18.11 -4.44
C GLN A 226 -2.95 -18.74 -4.22
N GLU A 227 -2.35 -18.50 -3.05
CA GLU A 227 -1.03 -18.99 -2.68
C GLU A 227 -1.05 -20.34 -1.95
N LYS A 228 -2.24 -20.93 -1.79
CA LYS A 228 -2.45 -22.21 -1.10
C LYS A 228 -1.96 -22.20 0.35
N ILE A 229 -1.98 -21.04 0.99
CA ILE A 229 -1.74 -20.89 2.43
C ILE A 229 -3.07 -21.13 3.15
N PRO A 230 -3.15 -22.07 4.09
CA PRO A 230 -4.40 -22.34 4.81
C PRO A 230 -4.94 -21.08 5.47
N VAL A 231 -6.21 -20.73 5.20
CA VAL A 231 -6.84 -19.53 5.76
C VAL A 231 -8.25 -19.82 6.25
N THR A 232 -8.58 -19.28 7.42
CA THR A 232 -9.93 -19.26 7.99
C THR A 232 -10.41 -17.82 8.06
N LEU A 233 -11.53 -17.52 7.42
CA LEU A 233 -12.17 -16.21 7.50
C LEU A 233 -13.12 -16.16 8.68
N ILE A 234 -13.03 -15.11 9.50
CA ILE A 234 -13.92 -14.85 10.63
C ILE A 234 -14.50 -13.45 10.57
N THR A 235 -15.61 -13.20 11.28
CA THR A 235 -16.06 -11.82 11.52
C THR A 235 -15.17 -11.15 12.55
N ASP A 236 -15.07 -9.81 12.50
CA ASP A 236 -14.18 -9.05 13.40
C ASP A 236 -14.46 -9.35 14.89
N SER A 237 -15.74 -9.56 15.26
CA SER A 237 -16.14 -9.88 16.63
C SER A 237 -15.74 -11.29 17.10
N MET A 238 -15.36 -12.19 16.19
CA MET A 238 -14.93 -13.56 16.54
C MET A 238 -13.47 -13.62 17.00
N ALA A 239 -12.64 -12.60 16.73
CA ALA A 239 -11.23 -12.58 17.13
C ALA A 239 -11.05 -12.87 18.63
N GLY A 240 -11.85 -12.22 19.49
CA GLY A 240 -11.83 -12.45 20.93
C GLY A 240 -12.24 -13.88 21.35
N TYR A 241 -13.22 -14.46 20.68
CA TYR A 241 -13.61 -15.85 20.90
C TYR A 241 -12.48 -16.81 20.58
N MET A 242 -11.84 -16.67 19.40
CA MET A 242 -10.72 -17.52 18.98
C MET A 242 -9.52 -17.42 19.95
N MET A 243 -9.19 -16.20 20.38
CA MET A 243 -8.12 -15.97 21.37
C MET A 243 -8.44 -16.62 22.71
N ALA A 244 -9.68 -16.47 23.22
CA ALA A 244 -10.11 -17.04 24.50
C ALA A 244 -10.10 -18.58 24.50
N HIS A 245 -10.25 -19.21 23.34
CA HIS A 245 -10.20 -20.67 23.18
C HIS A 245 -8.81 -21.20 22.81
N GLY A 246 -7.79 -20.32 22.83
CA GLY A 246 -6.41 -20.72 22.53
C GLY A 246 -6.21 -21.13 21.06
N GLU A 247 -6.98 -20.54 20.15
CA GLU A 247 -6.91 -20.85 18.70
C GLU A 247 -6.04 -19.85 17.93
N VAL A 248 -5.43 -18.86 18.60
CA VAL A 248 -4.51 -17.88 18.02
C VAL A 248 -3.18 -17.92 18.75
N ASP A 249 -2.09 -18.11 18.03
CA ASP A 249 -0.72 -18.20 18.59
C ASP A 249 0.05 -16.88 18.45
N ALA A 250 -0.30 -16.04 17.48
CA ALA A 250 0.27 -14.72 17.26
C ALA A 250 -0.70 -13.85 16.44
N VAL A 251 -0.53 -12.54 16.53
CA VAL A 251 -1.16 -11.56 15.65
C VAL A 251 -0.08 -10.87 14.84
N VAL A 252 -0.28 -10.75 13.52
CA VAL A 252 0.58 -9.94 12.65
C VAL A 252 -0.30 -9.07 11.76
N VAL A 253 -0.14 -7.75 11.88
CA VAL A 253 -0.87 -6.75 11.09
C VAL A 253 0.07 -5.83 10.35
N GLY A 254 -0.41 -5.13 9.33
CA GLY A 254 0.29 -4.01 8.72
C GLY A 254 0.09 -2.72 9.51
N THR A 255 0.51 -1.60 8.91
CA THR A 255 0.26 -0.27 9.46
C THR A 255 0.10 0.76 8.35
N ASP A 256 -0.70 1.78 8.61
CA ASP A 256 -0.82 2.96 7.76
C ASP A 256 0.14 4.07 8.20
N ARG A 257 0.46 4.18 9.51
CA ARG A 257 1.45 5.13 10.07
C ARG A 257 1.89 4.71 11.46
N VAL A 258 3.15 4.95 11.78
CA VAL A 258 3.71 4.81 13.13
C VAL A 258 4.23 6.17 13.59
N ALA A 259 3.83 6.64 14.77
CA ALA A 259 4.33 7.87 15.37
C ALA A 259 5.71 7.66 16.02
N ALA A 260 6.43 8.76 16.32
CA ALA A 260 7.77 8.72 16.90
C ALA A 260 7.84 8.00 18.26
N ASN A 261 6.75 7.97 19.02
CA ASN A 261 6.67 7.23 20.29
C ASN A 261 6.37 5.73 20.12
N GLY A 262 6.13 5.25 18.90
CA GLY A 262 5.81 3.85 18.62
C GLY A 262 4.31 3.53 18.53
N ASP A 263 3.42 4.49 18.72
CA ASP A 263 1.99 4.30 18.51
C ASP A 263 1.68 4.02 17.03
N VAL A 264 0.76 3.10 16.79
CA VAL A 264 0.46 2.57 15.46
C VAL A 264 -0.93 2.95 15.04
N ALA A 265 -1.09 3.73 13.98
CA ALA A 265 -2.36 3.90 13.29
C ALA A 265 -2.52 2.84 12.21
N ASN A 266 -3.60 2.11 12.25
CA ASN A 266 -3.95 1.10 11.25
C ASN A 266 -5.47 1.02 11.06
N LYS A 267 -5.91 0.15 10.15
CA LYS A 267 -7.33 -0.06 9.85
C LYS A 267 -8.15 -0.23 11.12
N ILE A 268 -9.31 0.48 11.16
CA ILE A 268 -10.27 0.39 12.28
C ILE A 268 -10.50 -1.05 12.70
N GLY A 269 -10.44 -1.34 13.99
CA GLY A 269 -10.49 -2.67 14.59
C GLY A 269 -9.12 -3.19 15.06
N THR A 270 -8.02 -2.62 14.61
CA THR A 270 -6.67 -3.04 15.01
C THR A 270 -6.43 -2.86 16.51
N TYR A 271 -6.86 -1.73 17.08
CA TYR A 271 -6.80 -1.48 18.52
C TYR A 271 -7.56 -2.54 19.32
N MET A 272 -8.76 -2.90 18.89
CA MET A 272 -9.55 -3.97 19.52
C MET A 272 -8.77 -5.29 19.53
N VAL A 273 -8.19 -5.68 18.40
CA VAL A 273 -7.40 -6.93 18.29
C VAL A 273 -6.17 -6.87 19.20
N ALA A 274 -5.46 -5.73 19.28
CA ALA A 274 -4.30 -5.56 20.15
C ALA A 274 -4.66 -5.67 21.64
N VAL A 275 -5.76 -5.06 22.08
CA VAL A 275 -6.28 -5.17 23.46
C VAL A 275 -6.63 -6.62 23.79
N LEU A 276 -7.30 -7.33 22.89
CA LEU A 276 -7.63 -8.75 23.06
C LEU A 276 -6.38 -9.62 23.10
N ALA A 277 -5.41 -9.39 22.20
CA ALA A 277 -4.13 -10.10 22.21
C ALA A 277 -3.40 -9.92 23.54
N ARG A 278 -3.33 -8.69 24.06
CA ARG A 278 -2.75 -8.39 25.38
C ARG A 278 -3.47 -9.09 26.51
N ARG A 279 -4.82 -9.14 26.47
CA ARG A 279 -5.64 -9.82 27.50
C ARG A 279 -5.39 -11.33 27.57
N HIS A 280 -5.01 -11.94 26.45
CA HIS A 280 -4.78 -13.38 26.31
C HIS A 280 -3.31 -13.76 26.19
N ASP A 281 -2.38 -12.83 26.48
CA ASP A 281 -0.92 -13.03 26.43
C ASP A 281 -0.43 -13.52 25.04
N ILE A 282 -1.11 -13.08 23.97
CA ILE A 282 -0.77 -13.40 22.60
C ILE A 282 0.13 -12.29 22.04
N PRO A 283 1.30 -12.61 21.43
CA PRO A 283 2.16 -11.59 20.86
C PRO A 283 1.49 -10.87 19.68
N PHE A 284 1.57 -9.53 19.70
CA PHE A 284 1.01 -8.65 18.68
C PHE A 284 2.14 -7.93 17.94
N TYR A 285 2.33 -8.27 16.67
CA TYR A 285 3.39 -7.74 15.82
C TYR A 285 2.82 -6.84 14.72
N VAL A 286 3.55 -5.77 14.41
CA VAL A 286 3.22 -4.84 13.34
C VAL A 286 4.32 -4.84 12.30
N ALA A 287 4.01 -5.24 11.08
CA ALA A 287 4.93 -5.21 9.95
C ALA A 287 4.86 -3.84 9.27
N CYS A 288 5.92 -3.05 9.40
CA CYS A 288 5.98 -1.67 8.92
C CYS A 288 7.31 -1.34 8.25
N PRO A 289 7.31 -0.96 6.97
CA PRO A 289 8.48 -0.36 6.35
C PRO A 289 8.88 0.93 7.07
N LEU A 290 10.17 1.27 7.12
CA LEU A 290 10.63 2.53 7.73
C LEU A 290 9.96 3.76 7.11
N SER A 291 9.55 3.69 5.84
CA SER A 291 8.81 4.76 5.15
C SER A 291 7.43 5.05 5.73
N THR A 292 6.88 4.17 6.57
CA THR A 292 5.61 4.35 7.29
C THR A 292 5.80 4.94 8.69
N ILE A 293 7.04 5.01 9.18
CA ILE A 293 7.35 5.64 10.48
C ILE A 293 7.52 7.14 10.27
N ASP A 294 6.66 7.93 10.89
CA ASP A 294 6.66 9.40 10.77
C ASP A 294 7.26 10.01 12.04
N MET A 295 8.56 10.31 11.99
CA MET A 295 9.28 10.92 13.09
C MET A 295 8.88 12.38 13.39
N ASN A 296 8.06 13.01 12.54
CA ASN A 296 7.56 14.37 12.75
C ASN A 296 6.26 14.40 13.59
N ILE A 297 5.62 13.25 13.79
CA ILE A 297 4.43 13.10 14.64
C ILE A 297 4.88 12.49 15.97
N ALA A 298 4.69 13.25 17.07
CA ALA A 298 5.20 12.86 18.36
C ALA A 298 4.48 11.63 18.95
N SER A 299 3.16 11.57 18.82
CA SER A 299 2.31 10.52 19.39
C SER A 299 1.16 10.15 18.46
N GLY A 300 0.50 9.03 18.76
CA GLY A 300 -0.66 8.57 18.02
C GLY A 300 -1.86 9.52 18.07
N GLU A 301 -1.96 10.36 19.11
CA GLU A 301 -3.02 11.38 19.26
C GLU A 301 -2.94 12.46 18.18
N ASP A 302 -1.74 12.70 17.65
CA ASP A 302 -1.48 13.70 16.61
C ASP A 302 -1.74 13.14 15.19
N ILE A 303 -2.00 11.84 15.04
CA ILE A 303 -2.27 11.22 13.74
C ILE A 303 -3.68 11.59 13.28
N PRO A 304 -3.84 12.26 12.12
CA PRO A 304 -5.16 12.58 11.60
C PRO A 304 -5.91 11.31 11.17
N ILE A 305 -7.09 11.09 11.73
CA ILE A 305 -7.95 9.96 11.41
C ILE A 305 -8.98 10.38 10.35
N GLU A 306 -8.92 9.72 9.20
CA GLU A 306 -9.86 9.92 8.09
C GLU A 306 -11.25 9.43 8.47
N GLU A 307 -12.28 10.29 8.32
CA GLU A 307 -13.68 9.86 8.38
C GLU A 307 -14.17 9.59 6.95
N ARG A 308 -14.61 8.36 6.67
CA ARG A 308 -14.99 7.92 5.33
C ARG A 308 -16.49 7.95 5.10
N SER A 309 -16.91 7.66 3.84
CA SER A 309 -18.33 7.64 3.50
C SER A 309 -19.14 6.74 4.44
N VAL A 310 -20.24 7.27 4.94
CA VAL A 310 -21.20 6.51 5.77
C VAL A 310 -21.81 5.32 5.00
N ASP A 311 -21.81 5.36 3.68
CA ASP A 311 -22.36 4.29 2.84
C ASP A 311 -21.62 2.97 2.99
N GLU A 312 -20.32 3.01 3.33
CA GLU A 312 -19.55 1.81 3.62
C GLU A 312 -20.07 1.06 4.85
N VAL A 313 -20.64 1.78 5.83
CA VAL A 313 -21.23 1.18 7.04
C VAL A 313 -22.69 0.81 6.82
N LYS A 314 -23.44 1.61 6.07
CA LYS A 314 -24.86 1.36 5.76
C LYS A 314 -25.10 0.05 5.03
N GLY A 315 -24.14 -0.34 4.19
CA GLY A 315 -24.31 -1.47 3.32
C GLY A 315 -22.99 -1.93 2.71
N PHE A 316 -23.08 -2.81 1.73
CA PHE A 316 -21.98 -3.18 0.86
C PHE A 316 -22.50 -3.40 -0.56
N ARG A 317 -21.95 -2.66 -1.53
CA ARG A 317 -22.46 -2.64 -2.92
C ARG A 317 -23.95 -2.26 -2.93
N ASP A 318 -24.79 -3.08 -3.55
CA ASP A 318 -26.23 -2.82 -3.71
C ASP A 318 -27.08 -3.30 -2.51
N THR A 319 -26.43 -3.85 -1.46
CA THR A 319 -27.14 -4.37 -0.28
C THR A 319 -27.02 -3.38 0.88
N HIS A 320 -28.17 -2.93 1.40
CA HIS A 320 -28.26 -2.02 2.56
C HIS A 320 -28.92 -2.77 3.73
N TRP A 321 -28.39 -2.58 4.94
CA TRP A 321 -28.92 -3.18 6.19
C TRP A 321 -29.14 -2.18 7.31
N ALA A 322 -28.62 -0.94 7.17
CA ALA A 322 -28.86 0.09 8.18
C ALA A 322 -30.25 0.71 8.00
N ALA A 323 -30.93 0.97 9.12
CA ALA A 323 -32.23 1.66 9.10
C ALA A 323 -32.07 3.09 8.54
N GLU A 324 -33.08 3.56 7.82
CA GLU A 324 -33.12 4.93 7.32
C GLU A 324 -33.12 5.92 8.49
N GLY A 325 -32.36 7.02 8.37
CA GLY A 325 -32.25 8.06 9.39
C GLY A 325 -31.29 7.75 10.54
N VAL A 326 -30.68 6.55 10.61
CA VAL A 326 -29.68 6.24 11.64
C VAL A 326 -28.42 7.11 11.46
N LYS A 327 -27.89 7.66 12.56
CA LYS A 327 -26.60 8.37 12.54
C LYS A 327 -25.46 7.36 12.46
N ILE A 328 -24.50 7.61 11.57
CA ILE A 328 -23.37 6.71 11.31
C ILE A 328 -22.07 7.47 11.48
N ARG A 329 -21.07 6.79 12.08
CA ARG A 329 -19.67 7.19 12.11
C ARG A 329 -18.87 6.14 11.35
N ASN A 330 -17.81 6.57 10.62
CA ASN A 330 -16.95 5.67 9.87
C ASN A 330 -15.48 6.14 9.92
N PRO A 331 -14.83 6.18 11.11
CA PRO A 331 -13.39 6.39 11.17
C PRO A 331 -12.68 5.24 10.47
N ALA A 332 -11.77 5.59 9.56
CA ALA A 332 -11.07 4.58 8.73
C ALA A 332 -10.00 3.81 9.50
N PHE A 333 -9.45 4.43 10.54
CA PHE A 333 -8.31 3.93 11.32
C PHE A 333 -8.58 4.08 12.80
N ASP A 334 -7.88 3.29 13.61
CA ASP A 334 -7.69 3.50 15.05
C ASP A 334 -6.21 3.52 15.41
N VAL A 335 -5.91 3.99 16.61
CA VAL A 335 -4.55 4.07 17.12
C VAL A 335 -4.35 3.02 18.20
N THR A 336 -3.34 2.18 18.01
CA THR A 336 -2.86 1.19 18.97
C THR A 336 -1.67 1.78 19.72
N PRO A 337 -1.75 1.99 21.05
CA PRO A 337 -0.62 2.44 21.86
C PRO A 337 0.57 1.48 21.76
N ALA A 338 1.79 2.04 21.78
CA ALA A 338 3.03 1.28 21.68
C ALA A 338 3.16 0.16 22.73
N GLU A 339 2.60 0.37 23.92
CA GLU A 339 2.59 -0.61 25.04
C GLU A 339 1.82 -1.90 24.73
N LEU A 340 0.92 -1.89 23.73
CA LEU A 340 0.20 -3.07 23.25
C LEU A 340 0.95 -3.79 22.13
N VAL A 341 2.01 -3.19 21.58
CA VAL A 341 2.79 -3.74 20.48
C VAL A 341 3.95 -4.55 21.02
N THR A 342 3.95 -5.85 20.79
CA THR A 342 5.06 -6.74 21.17
C THR A 342 6.32 -6.40 20.38
N GLY A 343 6.18 -6.09 19.10
CA GLY A 343 7.30 -5.69 18.25
C GLY A 343 6.88 -5.12 16.91
N LEU A 344 7.70 -4.19 16.41
CA LEU A 344 7.65 -3.72 15.03
C LEU A 344 8.62 -4.54 14.19
N ILE A 345 8.13 -5.08 13.09
CA ILE A 345 8.93 -5.82 12.10
C ILE A 345 9.25 -4.85 10.97
N THR A 346 10.53 -4.53 10.78
CA THR A 346 11.01 -3.61 9.74
C THR A 346 11.99 -4.32 8.80
N GLU A 347 12.37 -3.67 7.72
CA GLU A 347 13.43 -4.18 6.82
C GLU A 347 14.83 -4.16 7.45
N ARG A 348 15.00 -3.50 8.63
CA ARG A 348 16.25 -3.49 9.39
C ARG A 348 16.25 -4.44 10.59
N GLY A 349 15.19 -5.19 10.79
CA GLY A 349 15.04 -6.13 11.90
C GLY A 349 13.77 -5.89 12.72
N VAL A 350 13.70 -6.60 13.85
CA VAL A 350 12.56 -6.53 14.78
C VAL A 350 12.90 -5.64 15.97
N ILE A 351 12.01 -4.69 16.27
CA ILE A 351 12.12 -3.81 17.43
C ILE A 351 11.09 -4.27 18.45
N LEU A 352 11.55 -4.97 19.46
CA LEU A 352 10.69 -5.42 20.54
C LEU A 352 10.35 -4.25 21.49
N GLN A 353 9.06 -4.21 21.92
CA GLN A 353 8.56 -3.16 22.83
C GLN A 353 8.97 -1.77 22.31
N PRO A 354 8.41 -1.33 21.17
CA PRO A 354 8.83 -0.09 20.54
C PRO A 354 8.62 1.10 21.46
N ASP A 355 9.59 2.03 21.41
CA ASP A 355 9.56 3.32 22.11
C ASP A 355 10.30 4.37 21.28
N ALA A 356 10.19 5.64 21.71
CA ALA A 356 10.76 6.76 20.98
C ALA A 356 12.30 6.69 20.84
N GLU A 357 13.01 6.11 21.80
CA GLU A 357 14.46 5.99 21.75
C GLU A 357 14.86 4.92 20.73
N LYS A 358 14.23 3.75 20.77
CA LYS A 358 14.50 2.65 19.84
C LYS A 358 14.17 3.05 18.39
N LEU A 359 13.07 3.78 18.20
CA LEU A 359 12.70 4.24 16.86
C LEU A 359 13.70 5.28 16.33
N ARG A 360 14.16 6.24 17.16
CA ARG A 360 15.16 7.22 16.73
C ARG A 360 16.45 6.56 16.23
N ARG A 361 16.93 5.52 16.93
CA ARG A 361 18.12 4.75 16.53
C ARG A 361 18.04 4.08 15.17
N LEU A 362 16.83 3.88 14.63
CA LEU A 362 16.67 3.32 13.27
C LEU A 362 17.04 4.33 12.17
N PHE A 363 17.01 5.61 12.48
CA PHE A 363 17.24 6.69 11.51
C PHE A 363 18.62 7.35 11.69
N GLU A 364 19.37 6.93 12.72
CA GLU A 364 20.79 7.25 12.91
C GLU A 364 21.68 6.27 12.11
#